data_dd37ab03e341fcf31fe3b3a99b5c5a70
#
_entry.id   dd37ab03e341fcf31fe3b3a99b5c5a70
#
_cell.length_a   1.000
_cell.length_b   1.000
_cell.length_c   1.000
_cell.angle_alpha   90.00
_cell.angle_beta   90.00
_cell.angle_gamma   90.00
#
_symmetry.space_group_name_H-M   'P 1'
#
loop_
_entity.id
_entity.type
_entity.pdbx_description
1 polymer ?
#
loop_
_entity_poly.entity_id
_entity_poly.type
_entity_poly.pdbx_seq_one_letter_code
_entity_poly.pdbx_strand_id
1 'polypeptide(L)'
;MGFPDRIERSISVAHPPAQVWEAITTAEGLGTWFGHKATVDLRVGGLAQLTFEGGHSADLRIERLEPPRVFGYTWGISGLPADDPRRTYVEFTLEPVAEGTRLTVVESGFAQLPDDLYSGAYGGNVQGWQSELGELVEYLDAGA
;
A
#
# COMPACT_ATOMS: atom_id res chain seq x y z
N MET A 1 -13.32 -7.20 -24.45
CA MET A 1 -12.84 -7.82 -23.22
C MET A 1 -12.13 -6.79 -22.36
N GLY A 2 -12.54 -6.66 -21.12
CA GLY A 2 -11.94 -5.68 -20.21
C GLY A 2 -10.74 -6.23 -19.48
N PHE A 3 -9.91 -5.34 -19.00
CA PHE A 3 -8.81 -5.69 -18.10
C PHE A 3 -9.32 -5.70 -16.65
N PRO A 4 -8.69 -6.50 -15.77
CA PRO A 4 -9.00 -6.41 -14.35
C PRO A 4 -8.80 -5.00 -13.83
N ASP A 5 -9.74 -4.52 -12.98
CA ASP A 5 -9.65 -3.19 -12.38
C ASP A 5 -8.83 -3.20 -11.08
N ARG A 6 -8.61 -4.37 -10.49
CA ARG A 6 -8.05 -4.46 -9.15
C ARG A 6 -7.02 -5.57 -9.02
N ILE A 7 -6.13 -5.36 -8.07
CA ILE A 7 -5.17 -6.36 -7.60
C ILE A 7 -5.56 -6.69 -6.17
N GLU A 8 -5.61 -7.97 -5.83
CA GLU A 8 -5.88 -8.40 -4.46
C GLU A 8 -4.83 -9.41 -4.03
N ARG A 9 -4.25 -9.18 -2.85
CA ARG A 9 -3.27 -10.09 -2.26
C ARG A 9 -3.55 -10.24 -0.78
N SER A 10 -3.42 -11.46 -0.27
CA SER A 10 -3.58 -11.75 1.16
C SER A 10 -2.37 -12.51 1.65
N ILE A 11 -1.93 -12.15 2.86
CA ILE A 11 -0.88 -12.91 3.57
C ILE A 11 -1.32 -13.10 5.01
N SER A 12 -0.75 -14.13 5.65
CA SER A 12 -0.93 -14.34 7.09
C SER A 12 0.42 -14.13 7.76
N VAL A 13 0.41 -13.37 8.84
CA VAL A 13 1.63 -13.08 9.60
C VAL A 13 1.43 -13.49 11.06
N ALA A 14 2.51 -13.94 11.70
CA ALA A 14 2.48 -14.42 13.08
C ALA A 14 2.66 -13.26 14.07
N HIS A 15 1.91 -12.17 13.87
CA HIS A 15 1.99 -10.97 14.68
C HIS A 15 0.58 -10.42 14.90
N PRO A 16 0.29 -9.82 16.07
CA PRO A 16 -1.06 -9.33 16.34
C PRO A 16 -1.42 -8.13 15.47
N PRO A 17 -2.72 -7.88 15.24
CA PRO A 17 -3.16 -6.75 14.42
C PRO A 17 -2.59 -5.39 14.83
N ALA A 18 -2.43 -5.13 16.11
CA ALA A 18 -1.88 -3.85 16.57
C ALA A 18 -0.45 -3.63 16.06
N GLN A 19 0.36 -4.68 16.02
CA GLN A 19 1.73 -4.59 15.52
C GLN A 19 1.76 -4.39 14.01
N VAL A 20 0.91 -5.11 13.28
CA VAL A 20 0.79 -4.96 11.83
C VAL A 20 0.28 -3.54 11.51
N TRP A 21 -0.68 -3.05 12.27
CA TRP A 21 -1.22 -1.70 12.10
C TRP A 21 -0.12 -0.64 12.22
N GLU A 22 0.73 -0.74 13.22
CA GLU A 22 1.85 0.19 13.37
C GLU A 22 2.78 0.15 12.16
N ALA A 23 3.05 -1.03 11.62
CA ALA A 23 3.93 -1.18 10.48
C ALA A 23 3.38 -0.48 9.22
N ILE A 24 2.07 -0.45 9.04
CA ILE A 24 1.47 0.11 7.82
C ILE A 24 0.98 1.56 7.98
N THR A 25 1.00 2.12 9.19
CA THR A 25 0.45 3.46 9.42
C THR A 25 1.43 4.45 10.03
N THR A 26 2.62 4.02 10.42
CA THR A 26 3.62 4.94 11.00
C THR A 26 4.69 5.31 10.00
N ALA A 27 5.28 6.48 10.20
CA ALA A 27 6.40 6.93 9.38
C ALA A 27 7.59 5.97 9.50
N GLU A 28 7.85 5.49 10.72
CA GLU A 28 8.94 4.53 10.95
C GLU A 28 8.69 3.23 10.18
N GLY A 29 7.48 2.67 10.29
CA GLY A 29 7.13 1.43 9.60
C GLY A 29 7.21 1.58 8.09
N LEU A 30 6.45 2.51 7.54
CA LEU A 30 6.40 2.73 6.10
C LEU A 30 7.76 3.11 5.51
N GLY A 31 8.54 3.89 6.24
CA GLY A 31 9.87 4.29 5.79
C GLY A 31 10.93 3.20 5.93
N THR A 32 10.58 2.06 6.50
CA THR A 32 11.51 0.93 6.64
C THR A 32 11.18 -0.20 5.68
N TRP A 33 9.94 -0.68 5.68
CA TRP A 33 9.62 -1.83 4.83
C TRP A 33 9.10 -1.43 3.45
N PHE A 34 8.38 -0.33 3.34
CA PHE A 34 7.75 0.07 2.07
C PHE A 34 8.65 0.99 1.25
N GLY A 35 9.16 2.02 1.88
CA GLY A 35 10.05 2.96 1.23
C GLY A 35 11.39 3.02 1.94
N HIS A 36 12.11 4.10 1.71
CA HIS A 36 13.37 4.40 2.37
C HIS A 36 13.15 5.41 3.49
N LYS A 37 12.17 6.28 3.33
CA LYS A 37 11.83 7.34 4.26
C LYS A 37 10.36 7.67 4.11
N ALA A 38 9.71 8.06 5.21
CA ALA A 38 8.30 8.43 5.15
C ALA A 38 7.96 9.55 6.14
N THR A 39 6.93 10.31 5.79
CA THR A 39 6.23 11.21 6.71
C THR A 39 4.75 10.84 6.66
N VAL A 40 4.05 10.93 7.77
CA VAL A 40 2.64 10.55 7.85
C VAL A 40 1.87 11.55 8.70
N ASP A 41 0.78 12.08 8.12
CA ASP A 41 -0.23 12.83 8.86
C ASP A 41 -1.45 11.89 8.96
N LEU A 42 -1.53 11.14 10.05
CA LEU A 42 -2.46 10.00 10.18
C LEU A 42 -3.88 10.46 10.52
N ARG A 43 -4.61 10.88 9.48
CA ARG A 43 -6.03 11.26 9.58
C ARG A 43 -6.64 11.19 8.19
N VAL A 44 -7.95 11.05 8.11
CA VAL A 44 -8.66 11.12 6.82
C VAL A 44 -8.41 12.51 6.23
N GLY A 45 -8.02 12.55 4.97
CA GLY A 45 -7.61 13.78 4.28
C GLY A 45 -6.16 14.17 4.52
N GLY A 46 -5.45 13.49 5.43
CA GLY A 46 -4.04 13.73 5.66
C GLY A 46 -3.16 13.16 4.55
N LEU A 47 -1.94 13.65 4.46
CA LEU A 47 -0.98 13.17 3.47
C LEU A 47 0.12 12.36 4.13
N ALA A 48 0.48 11.26 3.47
CA ALA A 48 1.69 10.52 3.78
C ALA A 48 2.59 10.62 2.56
N GLN A 49 3.87 10.81 2.77
CA GLN A 49 4.84 10.88 1.69
C GLN A 49 5.87 9.78 1.87
N LEU A 50 6.05 8.97 0.83
CA LEU A 50 7.08 7.95 0.80
C LEU A 50 8.18 8.39 -0.14
N THR A 51 9.42 8.21 0.29
CA THR A 51 10.59 8.38 -0.55
C THR A 51 11.22 7.01 -0.74
N PHE A 52 11.43 6.62 -1.99
CA PHE A 52 12.02 5.35 -2.34
C PHE A 52 13.50 5.50 -2.61
N GLU A 53 14.22 4.38 -2.57
CA GLU A 53 15.61 4.35 -2.95
C GLU A 53 15.76 4.89 -4.38
N GLY A 54 16.73 5.77 -4.61
CA GLY A 54 16.89 6.44 -5.89
C GLY A 54 16.22 7.80 -5.97
N GLY A 55 15.53 8.24 -4.91
CA GLY A 55 14.98 9.59 -4.82
C GLY A 55 13.55 9.74 -5.33
N HIS A 56 12.92 8.67 -5.82
CA HIS A 56 11.52 8.73 -6.22
C HIS A 56 10.63 8.88 -4.98
N SER A 57 9.54 9.59 -5.12
CA SER A 57 8.59 9.78 -4.03
C SER A 57 7.16 9.52 -4.49
N ALA A 58 6.29 9.18 -3.54
CA ALA A 58 4.87 9.01 -3.76
C ALA A 58 4.10 9.71 -2.65
N ASP A 59 3.05 10.43 -3.02
CA ASP A 59 2.16 11.08 -2.07
C ASP A 59 0.91 10.22 -1.93
N LEU A 60 0.63 9.80 -0.70
CA LEU A 60 -0.54 9.03 -0.35
C LEU A 60 -1.53 9.95 0.35
N ARG A 61 -2.76 9.97 -0.13
CA ARG A 61 -3.83 10.71 0.51
C ARG A 61 -4.70 9.73 1.27
N ILE A 62 -4.79 9.89 2.59
CA ILE A 62 -5.54 8.97 3.43
C ILE A 62 -7.03 9.20 3.22
N GLU A 63 -7.75 8.16 2.78
CA GLU A 63 -9.17 8.24 2.48
C GLU A 63 -10.02 7.48 3.51
N ARG A 64 -9.43 6.47 4.14
CA ARG A 64 -10.14 5.65 5.12
C ARG A 64 -9.20 5.27 6.26
N LEU A 65 -9.70 5.39 7.49
CA LEU A 65 -8.88 5.11 8.67
C LEU A 65 -9.78 4.53 9.78
N GLU A 66 -9.71 3.21 9.98
CA GLU A 66 -10.48 2.50 11.00
C GLU A 66 -9.52 1.61 11.81
N PRO A 67 -8.82 2.17 12.78
CA PRO A 67 -7.82 1.41 13.56
C PRO A 67 -8.47 0.28 14.35
N PRO A 68 -7.84 -0.85 14.47
CA PRO A 68 -6.65 -1.32 13.75
C PRO A 68 -6.99 -2.24 12.58
N ARG A 69 -8.06 -1.96 11.85
CA ARG A 69 -8.66 -2.89 10.89
C ARG A 69 -8.56 -2.45 9.44
N VAL A 70 -8.74 -1.17 9.14
CA VAL A 70 -8.79 -0.70 7.75
C VAL A 70 -7.98 0.57 7.58
N PHE A 71 -7.09 0.57 6.58
CA PHE A 71 -6.29 1.73 6.18
C PHE A 71 -6.37 1.85 4.67
N GLY A 72 -6.97 2.94 4.18
CA GLY A 72 -7.14 3.17 2.75
C GLY A 72 -6.58 4.51 2.33
N TYR A 73 -5.94 4.53 1.16
CA TYR A 73 -5.38 5.75 0.59
C TYR A 73 -5.43 5.72 -0.93
N THR A 74 -5.31 6.90 -1.53
CA THR A 74 -5.09 7.02 -2.96
C THR A 74 -3.66 7.50 -3.22
N TRP A 75 -3.09 7.08 -4.32
CA TRP A 75 -1.79 7.53 -4.78
C TRP A 75 -1.74 7.62 -6.30
N GLY A 76 -0.72 8.32 -6.81
CA GLY A 76 -0.55 8.47 -8.25
C GLY A 76 -0.22 7.15 -8.93
N ILE A 77 -0.53 7.08 -10.22
CA ILE A 77 -0.30 5.90 -11.04
C ILE A 77 1.05 6.01 -11.73
N SER A 78 1.83 4.94 -11.65
CA SER A 78 3.14 4.86 -12.30
C SER A 78 3.00 5.05 -13.82
N GLY A 79 3.85 5.91 -14.38
CA GLY A 79 3.82 6.22 -15.80
C GLY A 79 3.02 7.47 -16.15
N LEU A 80 2.29 8.05 -15.20
CA LEU A 80 1.57 9.31 -15.39
C LEU A 80 2.36 10.46 -14.77
N PRO A 81 2.17 11.71 -15.28
CA PRO A 81 2.76 12.89 -14.64
C PRO A 81 2.32 13.02 -13.20
N ALA A 82 3.15 13.64 -12.37
CA ALA A 82 2.86 13.79 -10.94
C ALA A 82 1.58 14.59 -10.67
N ASP A 83 1.21 15.49 -11.57
CA ASP A 83 0.01 16.31 -11.46
C ASP A 83 -1.23 15.70 -12.13
N ASP A 84 -1.12 14.49 -12.68
CA ASP A 84 -2.27 13.81 -13.28
C ASP A 84 -3.28 13.47 -12.18
N PRO A 85 -4.56 13.81 -12.37
CA PRO A 85 -5.58 13.56 -11.34
C PRO A 85 -5.97 12.10 -11.16
N ARG A 86 -5.59 11.23 -12.10
CA ARG A 86 -5.93 9.80 -12.02
C ARG A 86 -5.08 9.15 -10.94
N ARG A 87 -5.75 8.40 -10.06
CA ARG A 87 -5.11 7.74 -8.93
C ARG A 87 -5.76 6.39 -8.73
N THR A 88 -5.00 5.43 -8.17
CA THR A 88 -5.60 4.20 -7.69
C THR A 88 -5.87 4.32 -6.20
N TYR A 89 -6.80 3.50 -5.73
CA TYR A 89 -7.14 3.39 -4.31
C TYR A 89 -6.57 2.09 -3.76
N VAL A 90 -5.86 2.18 -2.65
CA VAL A 90 -5.27 1.03 -1.96
C VAL A 90 -5.92 0.89 -0.61
N GLU A 91 -6.37 -0.31 -0.28
CA GLU A 91 -6.96 -0.58 1.02
C GLU A 91 -6.30 -1.79 1.66
N PHE A 92 -5.79 -1.61 2.87
CA PHE A 92 -5.30 -2.68 3.73
C PHE A 92 -6.40 -3.04 4.72
N THR A 93 -6.72 -4.32 4.83
CA THR A 93 -7.66 -4.84 5.81
C THR A 93 -6.94 -5.84 6.69
N LEU A 94 -7.06 -5.68 8.00
CA LEU A 94 -6.44 -6.54 8.99
C LEU A 94 -7.51 -7.34 9.71
N GLU A 95 -7.36 -8.67 9.71
CA GLU A 95 -8.29 -9.59 10.36
C GLU A 95 -7.53 -10.44 11.36
N PRO A 96 -7.94 -10.43 12.65
CA PRO A 96 -7.29 -11.31 13.60
C PRO A 96 -7.61 -12.78 13.26
N VAL A 97 -6.57 -13.60 13.28
CA VAL A 97 -6.70 -15.05 13.08
C VAL A 97 -5.95 -15.75 14.21
N ALA A 98 -6.15 -17.07 14.34
CA ALA A 98 -5.60 -17.82 15.45
C ALA A 98 -4.09 -17.64 15.63
N GLU A 99 -3.35 -17.49 14.53
CA GLU A 99 -1.89 -17.43 14.52
C GLU A 99 -1.34 -16.00 14.45
N GLY A 100 -2.21 -15.00 14.37
CA GLY A 100 -1.78 -13.60 14.26
C GLY A 100 -2.75 -12.76 13.48
N THR A 101 -2.38 -12.34 12.27
CA THR A 101 -3.19 -11.45 11.45
C THR A 101 -3.22 -11.93 10.00
N ARG A 102 -4.40 -11.88 9.39
CA ARG A 102 -4.52 -11.94 7.94
C ARG A 102 -4.56 -10.52 7.43
N LEU A 103 -3.63 -10.18 6.57
CA LEU A 103 -3.56 -8.88 5.92
C LEU A 103 -3.97 -9.04 4.47
N THR A 104 -4.94 -8.25 4.03
CA THR A 104 -5.35 -8.21 2.63
C THR A 104 -5.11 -6.82 2.10
N VAL A 105 -4.47 -6.71 0.93
CA VAL A 105 -4.32 -5.46 0.22
C VAL A 105 -5.08 -5.55 -1.09
N VAL A 106 -5.87 -4.50 -1.37
CA VAL A 106 -6.60 -4.38 -2.63
C VAL A 106 -6.26 -3.03 -3.23
N GLU A 107 -5.76 -3.03 -4.46
CA GLU A 107 -5.55 -1.81 -5.23
C GLU A 107 -6.51 -1.81 -6.42
N SER A 108 -7.27 -0.73 -6.60
CA SER A 108 -8.30 -0.63 -7.63
C SER A 108 -8.21 0.70 -8.36
N GLY A 109 -8.86 0.78 -9.52
CA GLY A 109 -8.88 1.99 -10.34
C GLY A 109 -8.07 1.90 -11.61
N PHE A 110 -7.54 0.73 -11.96
CA PHE A 110 -6.72 0.57 -13.15
C PHE A 110 -7.52 0.71 -14.45
N ALA A 111 -8.84 0.50 -14.40
CA ALA A 111 -9.69 0.60 -15.58
C ALA A 111 -9.75 2.02 -16.16
N GLN A 112 -9.36 3.04 -15.40
CA GLN A 112 -9.32 4.43 -15.89
C GLN A 112 -8.13 4.70 -16.83
N LEU A 113 -7.21 3.75 -16.96
CA LEU A 113 -6.02 3.92 -17.80
C LEU A 113 -6.28 3.49 -19.24
N PRO A 114 -5.70 4.21 -20.22
CA PRO A 114 -5.69 3.70 -21.59
C PRO A 114 -4.85 2.41 -21.67
N ASP A 115 -5.18 1.58 -22.68
CA ASP A 115 -4.58 0.25 -22.82
C ASP A 115 -3.06 0.26 -22.84
N ASP A 116 -2.45 1.27 -23.46
CA ASP A 116 -1.01 1.38 -23.57
C ASP A 116 -0.30 1.64 -22.23
N LEU A 117 -1.00 2.23 -21.27
CA LEU A 117 -0.45 2.48 -19.94
C LEU A 117 -0.86 1.40 -18.93
N TYR A 118 -1.98 0.74 -19.18
CA TYR A 118 -2.54 -0.24 -18.26
C TYR A 118 -1.57 -1.39 -17.97
N SER A 119 -1.02 -2.01 -19.01
CA SER A 119 -0.17 -3.20 -18.83
C SER A 119 1.02 -2.93 -17.92
N GLY A 120 1.69 -1.79 -18.11
CA GLY A 120 2.85 -1.42 -17.30
C GLY A 120 2.47 -1.11 -15.86
N ALA A 121 1.41 -0.32 -15.65
CA ALA A 121 1.00 0.07 -14.32
C ALA A 121 0.46 -1.13 -13.53
N TYR A 122 -0.45 -1.90 -14.13
CA TYR A 122 -1.05 -3.06 -13.48
C TYR A 122 0.00 -4.15 -13.19
N GLY A 123 0.76 -4.53 -14.20
CA GLY A 123 1.78 -5.57 -14.06
C GLY A 123 2.88 -5.19 -13.08
N GLY A 124 3.32 -3.94 -13.12
CA GLY A 124 4.31 -3.43 -12.18
C GLY A 124 3.81 -3.46 -10.75
N ASN A 125 2.55 -3.09 -10.52
CA ASN A 125 1.99 -3.10 -9.18
C ASN A 125 1.68 -4.51 -8.68
N VAL A 126 1.33 -5.46 -9.56
CA VAL A 126 1.20 -6.87 -9.17
C VAL A 126 2.52 -7.39 -8.59
N GLN A 127 3.62 -7.16 -9.30
CA GLN A 127 4.94 -7.57 -8.83
C GLN A 127 5.38 -6.76 -7.61
N GLY A 128 5.07 -5.47 -7.61
CA GLY A 128 5.39 -4.57 -6.50
C GLY A 128 4.75 -5.03 -5.20
N TRP A 129 3.47 -5.34 -5.20
CA TRP A 129 2.80 -5.81 -3.99
C TRP A 129 3.36 -7.14 -3.49
N GLN A 130 3.67 -8.05 -4.39
CA GLN A 130 4.29 -9.32 -3.99
C GLN A 130 5.61 -9.08 -3.29
N SER A 131 6.46 -8.22 -3.84
CA SER A 131 7.75 -7.86 -3.27
C SER A 131 7.61 -7.12 -1.95
N GLU A 132 6.73 -6.12 -1.90
CA GLU A 132 6.55 -5.27 -0.72
C GLU A 132 5.94 -6.03 0.45
N LEU A 133 5.00 -6.92 0.20
CA LEU A 133 4.44 -7.75 1.28
C LEU A 133 5.49 -8.70 1.85
N GLY A 134 6.41 -9.19 1.04
CA GLY A 134 7.55 -9.97 1.52
C GLY A 134 8.44 -9.14 2.43
N GLU A 135 8.71 -7.89 2.08
CA GLU A 135 9.49 -6.98 2.91
C GLU A 135 8.77 -6.64 4.21
N LEU A 136 7.44 -6.51 4.18
CA LEU A 136 6.66 -6.30 5.40
C LEU A 136 6.80 -7.48 6.36
N VAL A 137 6.73 -8.71 5.86
CA VAL A 137 6.92 -9.91 6.68
C VAL A 137 8.31 -9.89 7.32
N GLU A 138 9.35 -9.59 6.55
CA GLU A 138 10.71 -9.51 7.07
C GLU A 138 10.84 -8.45 8.17
N TYR A 139 10.22 -7.29 7.97
CA TYR A 139 10.22 -6.21 8.94
C TYR A 139 9.56 -6.65 10.26
N LEU A 140 8.39 -7.28 10.17
CA LEU A 140 7.67 -7.76 11.35
C LEU A 140 8.44 -8.86 12.07
N ASP A 141 9.00 -9.79 11.32
CA ASP A 141 9.75 -10.93 11.89
C ASP A 141 11.06 -10.48 12.53
N ALA A 142 11.59 -9.33 12.13
CA ALA A 142 12.78 -8.75 12.75
C ALA A 142 12.51 -8.08 14.09
N GLY A 143 11.27 -8.09 14.56
CA GLY A 143 10.91 -7.55 15.87
C GLY A 143 10.56 -6.07 15.87
N ALA A 144 10.16 -5.58 14.71
CA ALA A 144 9.76 -4.17 14.58
C ALA A 144 8.42 -3.88 15.24
#